data_357f6d0f91c455e8cdba0c9dafaef8c6
#
_entry.id   357f6d0f91c455e8cdba0c9dafaef8c6
#
_cell.length_a   1.000
_cell.length_b   1.000
_cell.length_c   1.000
_cell.angle_alpha   90.00
_cell.angle_beta   90.00
_cell.angle_gamma   90.00
#
_symmetry.space_group_name_H-M   'P 1'
#
loop_
_entity.id
_entity.type
_entity.pdbx_description
1 polymer ?
#
loop_
_entity_poly.entity_id
_entity_poly.type
_entity_poly.pdbx_seq_one_letter_code
_entity_poly.pdbx_strand_id
1 'polypeptide(L)'
;MLGAAVLLAGCGAAPEGNGSTAAAGGDIVEGFTPCIISDDGGWNDRSFNQSAKEGIDKAASELGVKAIEVESSSANDYAPNLENLVAEGCTFIVAVGFKLSADTVASAKANPNLQYAIIDDRADTDNDGKTDAPNIKPLLFDTVQAAYLGGYAAAAYSAENGVNKVGTVGGIPIPPVTIFMDGFVDGVKKYDEDKSASVQTFGWDVTAQNGSFTGAFAANDAAKQAAQGLLDQGVDVLLPVGGPIYSSAADAIRDSGSKSVMLGVDSDLAKADPNVSDLVLTSILKRIDTAVYDSVSQAAKGDFDVTPYVGTLENEGVGLADFNSKFTLPAGLQDELSTLREQIVSGSLKVTSPSSP
;
A
#
# COMPACT_ATOMS: atom_id res chain seq x y z
N MET A 1 30.38 -4.20 -85.69
CA MET A 1 30.02 -2.81 -85.36
C MET A 1 29.35 -2.81 -84.03
N LEU A 2 29.99 -2.24 -83.06
CA LEU A 2 29.59 -2.24 -81.65
C LEU A 2 28.46 -1.16 -81.39
N GLY A 3 27.38 -1.52 -80.74
CA GLY A 3 26.39 -0.61 -80.23
C GLY A 3 26.43 -0.62 -78.68
N ALA A 4 26.87 0.49 -78.08
CA ALA A 4 26.91 0.68 -76.64
C ALA A 4 25.53 1.11 -76.12
N ALA A 5 24.98 0.37 -75.18
CA ALA A 5 23.81 0.75 -74.41
C ALA A 5 24.22 1.43 -73.11
N VAL A 6 23.80 2.68 -72.93
CA VAL A 6 23.98 3.48 -71.72
C VAL A 6 22.80 3.18 -70.75
N LEU A 7 23.11 2.62 -69.58
CA LEU A 7 22.13 2.47 -68.46
C LEU A 7 22.19 3.71 -67.60
N LEU A 8 21.10 4.48 -67.58
CA LEU A 8 20.88 5.54 -66.60
C LEU A 8 20.40 4.92 -65.25
N ALA A 9 21.22 5.02 -64.23
CA ALA A 9 20.81 4.72 -62.86
C ALA A 9 20.07 5.90 -62.25
N GLY A 10 18.78 5.76 -62.04
CA GLY A 10 17.93 6.69 -61.28
C GLY A 10 18.04 6.35 -59.80
N CYS A 11 18.66 7.24 -59.00
CA CYS A 11 18.57 7.22 -57.56
C CYS A 11 17.18 7.73 -57.15
N GLY A 12 16.27 6.82 -56.82
CA GLY A 12 15.04 7.13 -56.10
C GLY A 12 15.33 7.18 -54.61
N ALA A 13 15.12 8.33 -53.95
CA ALA A 13 15.17 8.45 -52.50
C ALA A 13 14.02 7.62 -51.90
N ALA A 14 14.35 6.84 -50.88
CA ALA A 14 13.37 6.11 -50.07
C ALA A 14 12.43 7.10 -49.35
N PRO A 15 11.13 6.82 -49.20
CA PRO A 15 10.28 7.64 -48.40
C PRO A 15 10.70 7.50 -46.92
N GLU A 16 10.89 8.62 -46.25
CA GLU A 16 11.06 8.67 -44.79
C GLU A 16 9.76 8.13 -44.15
N GLY A 17 9.88 6.93 -43.63
CA GLY A 17 8.86 6.36 -42.78
C GLY A 17 8.75 7.18 -41.51
N ASN A 18 7.69 7.98 -41.41
CA ASN A 18 7.27 8.60 -40.17
C ASN A 18 6.85 7.45 -39.25
N GLY A 19 7.81 6.95 -38.48
CA GLY A 19 7.57 5.97 -37.42
C GLY A 19 6.86 6.64 -36.26
N SER A 20 5.58 6.89 -36.46
CA SER A 20 4.66 7.14 -35.34
C SER A 20 4.55 5.82 -34.59
N THR A 21 5.29 5.66 -33.50
CA THR A 21 4.97 4.66 -32.48
C THR A 21 3.62 5.08 -31.92
N ALA A 22 2.54 4.54 -32.51
CA ALA A 22 1.23 4.60 -31.90
C ALA A 22 1.35 3.84 -30.56
N ALA A 23 1.37 4.58 -29.47
CA ALA A 23 1.04 4.02 -28.18
C ALA A 23 -0.34 3.37 -28.32
N ALA A 24 -0.49 2.14 -27.84
CA ALA A 24 -1.77 1.45 -27.79
C ALA A 24 -2.61 2.06 -26.65
N GLY A 25 -3.00 3.34 -26.78
CA GLY A 25 -3.93 4.03 -25.92
C GLY A 25 -5.27 4.08 -26.64
N GLY A 26 -6.32 3.48 -26.06
CA GLY A 26 -7.69 3.81 -26.46
C GLY A 26 -7.94 5.30 -26.29
N ASP A 27 -8.95 5.84 -26.99
CA ASP A 27 -9.31 7.25 -26.88
C ASP A 27 -9.54 7.63 -25.42
N ILE A 28 -8.77 8.59 -24.90
CA ILE A 28 -8.96 9.13 -23.55
C ILE A 28 -9.95 10.30 -23.61
N VAL A 29 -10.63 10.56 -22.51
CA VAL A 29 -11.52 11.71 -22.34
C VAL A 29 -10.72 12.99 -22.60
N GLU A 30 -11.26 13.86 -23.44
CA GLU A 30 -10.60 15.13 -23.78
C GLU A 30 -10.41 15.99 -22.52
N GLY A 31 -9.19 16.49 -22.33
CA GLY A 31 -8.83 17.31 -21.19
C GLY A 31 -8.66 16.52 -19.88
N PHE A 32 -8.52 15.19 -19.93
CA PHE A 32 -8.29 14.39 -18.71
C PHE A 32 -6.98 14.79 -18.03
N THR A 33 -7.08 15.21 -16.77
CA THR A 33 -5.97 15.68 -15.93
C THR A 33 -6.03 14.94 -14.59
N PRO A 34 -5.24 13.84 -14.43
CA PRO A 34 -5.17 13.13 -13.15
C PRO A 34 -4.32 13.89 -12.14
N CYS A 35 -4.76 13.91 -10.89
CA CYS A 35 -4.10 14.62 -9.80
C CYS A 35 -4.07 13.76 -8.56
N ILE A 36 -3.09 14.00 -7.67
CA ILE A 36 -2.94 13.28 -6.42
C ILE A 36 -2.47 14.20 -5.30
N ILE A 37 -3.02 13.98 -4.11
CA ILE A 37 -2.64 14.69 -2.89
C ILE A 37 -2.22 13.68 -1.82
N SER A 38 -1.03 13.89 -1.20
CA SER A 38 -0.56 13.06 -0.09
C SER A 38 -1.17 13.49 1.25
N ASP A 39 -1.16 12.57 2.21
CA ASP A 39 -1.23 12.95 3.61
C ASP A 39 0.13 13.51 4.11
N ASP A 40 0.24 13.72 5.43
CA ASP A 40 1.43 14.27 6.09
C ASP A 40 2.63 13.31 6.19
N GLY A 41 2.53 12.08 5.64
CA GLY A 41 3.63 11.12 5.52
C GLY A 41 4.60 11.44 4.37
N GLY A 42 4.16 12.21 3.37
CA GLY A 42 4.96 12.62 2.22
C GLY A 42 5.25 11.51 1.21
N TRP A 43 5.72 11.89 -0.01
CA TRP A 43 5.92 10.97 -1.12
C TRP A 43 7.09 9.97 -0.95
N ASN A 44 8.00 10.23 -0.02
CA ASN A 44 9.22 9.43 0.16
C ASN A 44 9.15 8.47 1.36
N ASP A 45 7.95 8.04 1.73
CA ASP A 45 7.71 7.16 2.88
C ASP A 45 8.11 5.67 2.64
N ARG A 46 8.47 5.31 1.40
CA ARG A 46 8.80 3.94 0.95
C ARG A 46 7.68 2.93 1.19
N SER A 47 6.45 3.39 1.38
CA SER A 47 5.30 2.61 1.81
C SER A 47 4.02 3.16 1.17
N PHE A 48 3.15 3.75 1.97
CA PHE A 48 1.77 4.13 1.67
C PHE A 48 1.63 5.20 0.57
N ASN A 49 2.19 6.39 0.81
CA ASN A 49 2.09 7.51 -0.15
C ASN A 49 2.89 7.24 -1.42
N GLN A 50 4.11 6.68 -1.29
CA GLN A 50 4.92 6.31 -2.45
C GLN A 50 4.19 5.31 -3.34
N SER A 51 3.53 4.29 -2.78
CA SER A 51 2.78 3.30 -3.54
C SER A 51 1.62 3.94 -4.32
N ALA A 52 0.90 4.88 -3.72
CA ALA A 52 -0.16 5.63 -4.43
C ALA A 52 0.40 6.46 -5.58
N LYS A 53 1.52 7.15 -5.35
CA LYS A 53 2.22 7.93 -6.37
C LYS A 53 2.70 7.05 -7.53
N GLU A 54 3.30 5.90 -7.25
CA GLU A 54 3.74 4.95 -8.30
C GLU A 54 2.57 4.51 -9.19
N GLY A 55 1.38 4.32 -8.62
CA GLY A 55 0.17 3.97 -9.37
C GLY A 55 -0.27 5.06 -10.35
N ILE A 56 -0.36 6.30 -9.89
CA ILE A 56 -0.76 7.43 -10.78
C ILE A 56 0.32 7.76 -11.81
N ASP A 57 1.60 7.71 -11.44
CA ASP A 57 2.72 7.96 -12.35
C ASP A 57 2.73 6.96 -13.50
N LYS A 58 2.53 5.68 -13.19
CA LYS A 58 2.44 4.62 -14.17
C LYS A 58 1.24 4.85 -15.11
N ALA A 59 0.05 5.12 -14.56
CA ALA A 59 -1.13 5.39 -15.37
C ALA A 59 -0.94 6.61 -16.28
N ALA A 60 -0.46 7.72 -15.73
CA ALA A 60 -0.21 8.95 -16.48
C ALA A 60 0.82 8.73 -17.61
N SER A 61 1.89 7.98 -17.34
CA SER A 61 2.91 7.64 -18.35
C SER A 61 2.32 6.81 -19.49
N GLU A 62 1.52 5.78 -19.18
CA GLU A 62 0.91 4.91 -20.19
C GLU A 62 -0.18 5.62 -21.02
N LEU A 63 -0.91 6.55 -20.38
CA LEU A 63 -1.93 7.37 -21.02
C LEU A 63 -1.34 8.55 -21.84
N GLY A 64 -0.04 8.86 -21.64
CA GLY A 64 0.61 10.00 -22.29
C GLY A 64 0.13 11.36 -21.75
N VAL A 65 -0.34 11.41 -20.50
CA VAL A 65 -0.75 12.63 -19.80
C VAL A 65 0.22 12.95 -18.66
N LYS A 66 0.11 14.12 -18.08
CA LYS A 66 0.90 14.50 -16.91
C LYS A 66 0.02 14.51 -15.66
N ALA A 67 0.44 13.83 -14.61
CA ALA A 67 -0.17 13.94 -13.30
C ALA A 67 0.27 15.25 -12.61
N ILE A 68 -0.65 15.84 -11.83
CA ILE A 68 -0.35 16.97 -10.92
C ILE A 68 -0.31 16.40 -9.49
N GLU A 69 0.78 16.68 -8.79
CA GLU A 69 1.07 16.11 -7.49
C GLU A 69 1.20 17.23 -6.45
N VAL A 70 0.53 17.08 -5.32
CA VAL A 70 0.65 17.99 -4.19
C VAL A 70 0.95 17.19 -2.93
N GLU A 71 2.01 17.59 -2.23
CA GLU A 71 2.40 17.01 -0.95
C GLU A 71 1.88 17.87 0.19
N SER A 72 1.28 17.24 1.20
CA SER A 72 0.84 17.93 2.41
C SER A 72 1.83 17.69 3.54
N SER A 73 2.11 18.72 4.31
CA SER A 73 3.00 18.64 5.48
C SER A 73 2.24 18.51 6.79
N SER A 74 0.95 18.80 6.76
CA SER A 74 0.04 18.75 7.92
C SER A 74 -1.41 18.68 7.47
N ALA A 75 -2.32 18.33 8.37
CA ALA A 75 -3.75 18.33 8.10
C ALA A 75 -4.31 19.73 7.71
N ASN A 76 -3.64 20.82 8.09
CA ASN A 76 -4.04 22.17 7.70
C ASN A 76 -3.84 22.45 6.19
N ASP A 77 -3.06 21.61 5.52
CA ASP A 77 -2.76 21.77 4.09
C ASP A 77 -3.79 21.05 3.19
N TYR A 78 -4.60 20.14 3.75
CA TYR A 78 -5.48 19.26 2.94
C TYR A 78 -6.52 20.06 2.15
N ALA A 79 -7.35 20.87 2.80
CA ALA A 79 -8.35 21.67 2.13
C ALA A 79 -7.74 22.67 1.12
N PRO A 80 -6.72 23.51 1.47
CA PRO A 80 -6.06 24.39 0.51
C PRO A 80 -5.45 23.63 -0.69
N ASN A 81 -4.84 22.48 -0.47
CA ASN A 81 -4.24 21.68 -1.54
C ASN A 81 -5.31 21.13 -2.49
N LEU A 82 -6.44 20.66 -1.97
CA LEU A 82 -7.58 20.23 -2.80
C LEU A 82 -8.16 21.37 -3.62
N GLU A 83 -8.33 22.55 -3.02
CA GLU A 83 -8.77 23.77 -3.73
C GLU A 83 -7.80 24.15 -4.85
N ASN A 84 -6.49 24.06 -4.62
CA ASN A 84 -5.46 24.32 -5.61
C ASN A 84 -5.54 23.33 -6.78
N LEU A 85 -5.69 22.02 -6.50
CA LEU A 85 -5.84 21.02 -7.55
C LEU A 85 -7.06 21.28 -8.43
N VAL A 86 -8.20 21.65 -7.84
CA VAL A 86 -9.40 22.06 -8.58
C VAL A 86 -9.11 23.27 -9.45
N ALA A 87 -8.42 24.29 -8.92
CA ALA A 87 -8.08 25.50 -9.67
C ALA A 87 -7.08 25.27 -10.80
N GLU A 88 -6.20 24.27 -10.68
CA GLU A 88 -5.26 23.83 -11.72
C GLU A 88 -5.93 23.01 -12.85
N GLY A 89 -7.22 22.72 -12.73
CA GLY A 89 -7.99 22.04 -13.76
C GLY A 89 -7.94 20.52 -13.68
N CYS A 90 -7.69 19.95 -12.51
CA CYS A 90 -7.81 18.52 -12.28
C CYS A 90 -9.22 18.02 -12.62
N THR A 91 -9.31 16.89 -13.30
CA THR A 91 -10.59 16.23 -13.62
C THR A 91 -10.82 14.97 -12.79
N PHE A 92 -9.74 14.38 -12.32
CA PHE A 92 -9.71 13.24 -11.41
C PHE A 92 -8.68 13.46 -10.30
N ILE A 93 -9.09 13.35 -9.05
CA ILE A 93 -8.23 13.61 -7.88
C ILE A 93 -8.18 12.37 -6.98
N VAL A 94 -6.97 11.87 -6.73
CA VAL A 94 -6.70 10.80 -5.77
C VAL A 94 -6.29 11.42 -4.44
N ALA A 95 -7.08 11.21 -3.39
CA ALA A 95 -6.76 11.60 -2.02
C ALA A 95 -6.13 10.41 -1.29
N VAL A 96 -4.89 10.57 -0.80
CA VAL A 96 -4.13 9.49 -0.19
C VAL A 96 -4.29 9.52 1.32
N GLY A 97 -5.20 8.69 1.83
CA GLY A 97 -5.31 8.37 3.24
C GLY A 97 -6.55 8.86 3.96
N PHE A 98 -6.86 8.13 5.02
CA PHE A 98 -8.00 8.32 5.91
C PHE A 98 -8.17 9.78 6.43
N LYS A 99 -7.05 10.46 6.69
CA LYS A 99 -7.08 11.83 7.24
C LYS A 99 -7.69 12.86 6.28
N LEU A 100 -7.68 12.59 4.97
CA LEU A 100 -8.23 13.50 3.95
C LEU A 100 -9.73 13.36 3.76
N SER A 101 -10.41 12.42 4.45
CA SER A 101 -11.81 12.07 4.23
C SER A 101 -12.74 13.27 4.23
N ALA A 102 -12.77 14.05 5.31
CA ALA A 102 -13.68 15.19 5.43
C ALA A 102 -13.46 16.26 4.36
N ASP A 103 -12.19 16.59 4.06
CA ASP A 103 -11.83 17.60 3.06
C ASP A 103 -12.13 17.11 1.64
N THR A 104 -11.91 15.81 1.36
CA THR A 104 -12.25 15.19 0.08
C THR A 104 -13.76 15.21 -0.15
N VAL A 105 -14.56 14.86 0.87
CA VAL A 105 -16.04 14.92 0.80
C VAL A 105 -16.52 16.35 0.56
N ALA A 106 -15.94 17.33 1.28
CA ALA A 106 -16.28 18.74 1.09
C ALA A 106 -15.94 19.23 -0.34
N SER A 107 -14.74 18.90 -0.83
CA SER A 107 -14.31 19.24 -2.20
C SER A 107 -15.19 18.57 -3.26
N ALA A 108 -15.53 17.28 -3.11
CA ALA A 108 -16.36 16.55 -4.05
C ALA A 108 -17.80 17.08 -4.11
N LYS A 109 -18.39 17.43 -2.97
CA LYS A 109 -19.72 18.07 -2.90
C LYS A 109 -19.73 19.45 -3.57
N ALA A 110 -18.63 20.22 -3.44
CA ALA A 110 -18.50 21.53 -4.10
C ALA A 110 -18.25 21.43 -5.61
N ASN A 111 -17.68 20.32 -6.07
CA ASN A 111 -17.27 20.10 -7.47
C ASN A 111 -17.90 18.81 -8.05
N PRO A 112 -19.22 18.76 -8.27
CA PRO A 112 -19.93 17.53 -8.63
C PRO A 112 -19.57 16.98 -10.02
N ASN A 113 -18.90 17.77 -10.86
CA ASN A 113 -18.43 17.36 -12.18
C ASN A 113 -17.02 16.73 -12.18
N LEU A 114 -16.31 16.82 -11.08
CA LEU A 114 -15.01 16.17 -10.90
C LEU A 114 -15.18 14.76 -10.33
N GLN A 115 -14.21 13.92 -10.58
CA GLN A 115 -14.16 12.56 -10.04
C GLN A 115 -13.06 12.46 -8.97
N TYR A 116 -13.33 11.69 -7.93
CA TYR A 116 -12.41 11.50 -6.82
C TYR A 116 -12.22 10.01 -6.52
N ALA A 117 -11.04 9.65 -6.09
CA ALA A 117 -10.79 8.41 -5.37
C ALA A 117 -10.16 8.73 -4.02
N ILE A 118 -10.50 7.97 -2.98
CA ILE A 118 -9.90 8.10 -1.66
C ILE A 118 -9.38 6.75 -1.18
N ILE A 119 -8.17 6.73 -0.66
CA ILE A 119 -7.51 5.51 -0.15
C ILE A 119 -7.77 5.38 1.35
N ASP A 120 -8.13 4.16 1.79
CA ASP A 120 -8.32 3.79 3.19
C ASP A 120 -9.49 4.45 3.90
N ASP A 121 -10.42 5.02 3.16
CA ASP A 121 -11.63 5.61 3.73
C ASP A 121 -12.86 5.38 2.85
N ARG A 122 -14.03 5.27 3.46
CA ARG A 122 -15.32 5.16 2.75
C ARG A 122 -15.85 6.50 2.26
N ALA A 123 -15.23 7.61 2.65
CA ALA A 123 -15.78 8.96 2.52
C ALA A 123 -17.19 9.06 3.15
N ASP A 124 -17.33 8.49 4.34
CA ASP A 124 -18.55 8.41 5.14
C ASP A 124 -18.30 9.17 6.46
N THR A 125 -18.55 10.48 6.42
CA THR A 125 -18.24 11.39 7.53
C THR A 125 -19.34 11.43 8.59
N ASP A 126 -20.56 10.96 8.25
CA ASP A 126 -21.68 10.87 9.19
C ASP A 126 -21.92 9.45 9.75
N ASN A 127 -21.11 8.48 9.31
CA ASN A 127 -21.11 7.08 9.74
C ASN A 127 -22.45 6.36 9.49
N ASP A 128 -23.11 6.67 8.36
CA ASP A 128 -24.34 5.98 7.94
C ASP A 128 -24.07 4.71 7.12
N GLY A 129 -22.81 4.40 6.85
CA GLY A 129 -22.35 3.25 6.06
C GLY A 129 -22.30 3.50 4.55
N LYS A 130 -22.49 4.74 4.10
CA LYS A 130 -22.48 5.12 2.68
C LYS A 130 -21.48 6.23 2.42
N THR A 131 -21.01 6.28 1.18
CA THR A 131 -20.17 7.37 0.70
C THR A 131 -20.97 8.66 0.59
N ASP A 132 -20.51 9.74 1.19
CA ASP A 132 -21.20 11.03 1.34
C ASP A 132 -21.28 11.88 0.06
N ALA A 133 -20.58 11.50 -1.00
CA ALA A 133 -20.63 12.19 -2.28
C ALA A 133 -20.63 11.18 -3.45
N PRO A 134 -21.51 11.36 -4.46
CA PRO A 134 -21.74 10.38 -5.53
C PRO A 134 -20.60 10.31 -6.57
N ASN A 135 -19.59 11.16 -6.45
CA ASN A 135 -18.44 11.26 -7.35
C ASN A 135 -17.12 10.85 -6.68
N ILE A 136 -17.19 10.15 -5.53
CA ILE A 136 -16.02 9.57 -4.85
C ILE A 136 -16.04 8.05 -4.97
N LYS A 137 -14.90 7.46 -5.34
CA LYS A 137 -14.62 6.02 -5.29
C LYS A 137 -13.76 5.71 -4.08
N PRO A 138 -14.26 5.00 -3.07
CA PRO A 138 -13.44 4.45 -1.99
C PRO A 138 -12.51 3.34 -2.50
N LEU A 139 -11.23 3.40 -2.13
CA LEU A 139 -10.23 2.36 -2.35
C LEU A 139 -9.86 1.76 -0.99
N LEU A 140 -10.51 0.65 -0.66
CA LEU A 140 -10.42 -0.03 0.63
C LEU A 140 -9.61 -1.32 0.49
N PHE A 141 -9.10 -1.84 1.61
CA PHE A 141 -8.28 -3.04 1.62
C PHE A 141 -8.61 -3.89 2.85
N ASP A 142 -8.99 -5.14 2.65
CA ASP A 142 -9.21 -6.11 3.73
C ASP A 142 -7.86 -6.72 4.17
N THR A 143 -7.00 -5.85 4.66
CA THR A 143 -5.59 -6.13 4.97
C THR A 143 -5.43 -7.16 6.07
N VAL A 144 -6.47 -7.37 6.91
CA VAL A 144 -6.47 -8.42 7.94
C VAL A 144 -6.13 -9.78 7.37
N GLN A 145 -6.55 -10.09 6.13
CA GLN A 145 -6.28 -11.35 5.47
C GLN A 145 -4.77 -11.59 5.24
N ALA A 146 -4.08 -10.59 4.71
CA ALA A 146 -2.64 -10.69 4.47
C ALA A 146 -1.83 -10.56 5.78
N ALA A 147 -2.28 -9.71 6.70
CA ALA A 147 -1.66 -9.55 8.01
C ALA A 147 -1.74 -10.85 8.85
N TYR A 148 -2.82 -11.61 8.70
CA TYR A 148 -2.95 -12.94 9.30
C TYR A 148 -1.86 -13.90 8.81
N LEU A 149 -1.59 -13.94 7.51
CA LEU A 149 -0.49 -14.73 6.96
C LEU A 149 0.87 -14.23 7.47
N GLY A 150 1.04 -12.90 7.56
CA GLY A 150 2.24 -12.27 8.14
C GLY A 150 2.48 -12.62 9.60
N GLY A 151 1.43 -12.63 10.41
CA GLY A 151 1.47 -13.03 11.82
C GLY A 151 1.84 -14.50 12.02
N TYR A 152 1.24 -15.38 11.22
CA TYR A 152 1.58 -16.80 11.19
C TYR A 152 3.06 -17.02 10.84
N ALA A 153 3.56 -16.32 9.82
CA ALA A 153 4.96 -16.39 9.41
C ALA A 153 5.92 -15.85 10.49
N ALA A 154 5.55 -14.75 11.14
CA ALA A 154 6.32 -14.17 12.24
C ALA A 154 6.43 -15.14 13.44
N ALA A 155 5.31 -15.78 13.79
CA ALA A 155 5.28 -16.78 14.86
C ALA A 155 6.16 -17.99 14.52
N ALA A 156 6.06 -18.51 13.30
CA ALA A 156 6.86 -19.63 12.83
C ALA A 156 8.37 -19.31 12.90
N TYR A 157 8.75 -18.13 12.43
CA TYR A 157 10.15 -17.68 12.44
C TYR A 157 10.68 -17.51 13.87
N SER A 158 9.91 -16.86 14.75
CA SER A 158 10.29 -16.67 16.15
C SER A 158 10.39 -17.98 16.92
N ALA A 159 9.49 -18.92 16.66
CA ALA A 159 9.51 -20.26 17.27
C ALA A 159 10.72 -21.09 16.83
N GLU A 160 11.07 -21.06 15.53
CA GLU A 160 12.25 -21.75 14.99
C GLU A 160 13.56 -21.23 15.64
N ASN A 161 13.62 -19.92 15.90
CA ASN A 161 14.74 -19.30 16.60
C ASN A 161 14.72 -19.51 18.13
N GLY A 162 13.66 -20.12 18.68
CA GLY A 162 13.51 -20.43 20.10
C GLY A 162 13.21 -19.21 20.99
N VAL A 163 12.80 -18.07 20.40
CA VAL A 163 12.47 -16.83 21.13
C VAL A 163 11.00 -16.81 21.54
N ASN A 164 10.08 -17.14 20.62
CA ASN A 164 8.64 -17.20 20.84
C ASN A 164 8.02 -15.86 21.31
N LYS A 165 8.48 -14.74 20.77
CA LYS A 165 7.99 -13.40 21.10
C LYS A 165 7.95 -12.50 19.86
N VAL A 166 6.77 -12.10 19.48
CA VAL A 166 6.55 -11.18 18.34
C VAL A 166 5.80 -9.93 18.81
N GLY A 167 5.89 -8.83 18.07
CA GLY A 167 5.23 -7.60 18.50
C GLY A 167 4.86 -6.68 17.35
N THR A 168 3.88 -5.81 17.61
CA THR A 168 3.44 -4.81 16.64
C THR A 168 3.27 -3.44 17.31
N VAL A 169 3.48 -2.38 16.54
CA VAL A 169 3.29 -1.01 16.94
C VAL A 169 2.69 -0.22 15.77
N GLY A 170 1.66 0.56 16.02
CA GLY A 170 1.01 1.38 15.00
C GLY A 170 1.45 2.85 15.03
N GLY A 171 1.23 3.58 13.95
CA GLY A 171 1.40 5.04 13.92
C GLY A 171 0.35 5.73 14.81
N ILE A 172 -0.92 5.63 14.46
CA ILE A 172 -2.07 6.13 15.22
C ILE A 172 -3.20 5.08 15.20
N PRO A 173 -4.13 5.11 16.22
CA PRO A 173 -5.20 4.11 16.34
C PRO A 173 -6.38 4.41 15.39
N ILE A 174 -6.22 4.13 14.10
CA ILE A 174 -7.24 4.26 13.07
C ILE A 174 -7.45 2.93 12.34
N PRO A 175 -8.63 2.69 11.73
CA PRO A 175 -8.97 1.42 11.09
C PRO A 175 -7.91 0.87 10.11
N PRO A 176 -7.33 1.66 9.18
CA PRO A 176 -6.32 1.14 8.26
C PRO A 176 -4.97 0.77 8.90
N VAL A 177 -4.77 1.08 10.19
CA VAL A 177 -3.61 0.66 10.99
C VAL A 177 -3.97 -0.56 11.85
N THR A 178 -5.08 -0.48 12.59
CA THR A 178 -5.46 -1.54 13.55
C THR A 178 -5.83 -2.84 12.84
N ILE A 179 -6.31 -2.80 11.60
CA ILE A 179 -6.59 -3.99 10.78
C ILE A 179 -5.34 -4.86 10.54
N PHE A 180 -4.16 -4.25 10.36
CA PHE A 180 -2.90 -5.00 10.28
C PHE A 180 -2.55 -5.66 11.62
N MET A 181 -2.73 -4.90 12.72
CA MET A 181 -2.40 -5.38 14.06
C MET A 181 -3.31 -6.52 14.49
N ASP A 182 -4.61 -6.46 14.17
CA ASP A 182 -5.58 -7.54 14.40
C ASP A 182 -5.18 -8.81 13.65
N GLY A 183 -4.97 -8.71 12.34
CA GLY A 183 -4.60 -9.85 11.52
C GLY A 183 -3.29 -10.49 11.98
N PHE A 184 -2.30 -9.67 12.30
CA PHE A 184 -1.02 -10.15 12.80
C PHE A 184 -1.18 -11.00 14.08
N VAL A 185 -1.88 -10.49 15.08
CA VAL A 185 -2.09 -11.21 16.34
C VAL A 185 -2.91 -12.49 16.13
N ASP A 186 -3.96 -12.44 15.29
CA ASP A 186 -4.77 -13.62 15.02
C ASP A 186 -4.02 -14.69 14.20
N GLY A 187 -3.12 -14.27 13.31
CA GLY A 187 -2.19 -15.18 12.61
C GLY A 187 -1.23 -15.89 13.56
N VAL A 188 -0.72 -15.19 14.57
CA VAL A 188 0.11 -15.80 15.64
C VAL A 188 -0.69 -16.85 16.43
N LYS A 189 -1.92 -16.53 16.83
CA LYS A 189 -2.81 -17.47 17.52
C LYS A 189 -3.05 -18.73 16.68
N LYS A 190 -3.25 -18.56 15.38
CA LYS A 190 -3.43 -19.69 14.46
C LYS A 190 -2.20 -20.61 14.42
N TYR A 191 -1.01 -20.02 14.36
CA TYR A 191 0.23 -20.80 14.44
C TYR A 191 0.31 -21.61 15.74
N ASP A 192 -0.02 -20.99 16.87
CA ASP A 192 -0.03 -21.66 18.18
C ASP A 192 -1.01 -22.84 18.21
N GLU A 193 -2.22 -22.65 17.63
CA GLU A 193 -3.22 -23.72 17.52
C GLU A 193 -2.71 -24.88 16.65
N ASP A 194 -2.14 -24.58 15.48
CA ASP A 194 -1.71 -25.60 14.51
C ASP A 194 -0.48 -26.39 14.98
N LYS A 195 0.42 -25.73 15.71
CA LYS A 195 1.71 -26.30 16.15
C LYS A 195 1.74 -26.69 17.62
N SER A 196 0.67 -26.43 18.39
CA SER A 196 0.68 -26.53 19.85
C SER A 196 1.84 -25.74 20.45
N ALA A 197 2.11 -24.57 19.89
CA ALA A 197 3.15 -23.63 20.32
C ALA A 197 2.59 -22.62 21.36
N SER A 198 3.42 -21.66 21.78
CA SER A 198 3.02 -20.59 22.69
C SER A 198 3.89 -19.36 22.40
N VAL A 199 3.59 -18.69 21.30
CA VAL A 199 4.26 -17.46 20.89
C VAL A 199 3.54 -16.27 21.52
N GLN A 200 4.26 -15.46 22.29
CA GLN A 200 3.70 -14.30 22.95
C GLN A 200 3.63 -13.11 21.97
N THR A 201 2.50 -12.42 21.97
CA THR A 201 2.30 -11.19 21.20
C THR A 201 2.36 -9.96 22.11
N PHE A 202 3.04 -8.91 21.65
CA PHE A 202 3.21 -7.65 22.35
C PHE A 202 2.73 -6.47 21.49
N GLY A 203 2.31 -5.40 22.16
CA GLY A 203 1.99 -4.15 21.52
C GLY A 203 0.56 -4.00 21.03
N TRP A 204 -0.26 -5.07 21.01
CA TRP A 204 -1.67 -5.01 20.62
C TRP A 204 -2.52 -6.06 21.33
N ASP A 205 -3.67 -5.63 21.83
CA ASP A 205 -4.76 -6.50 22.33
C ASP A 205 -5.98 -6.39 21.42
N VAL A 206 -6.21 -7.45 20.62
CA VAL A 206 -7.33 -7.53 19.66
C VAL A 206 -8.69 -7.42 20.36
N THR A 207 -8.82 -7.94 21.59
CA THR A 207 -10.10 -7.93 22.32
C THR A 207 -10.42 -6.55 22.88
N ALA A 208 -9.42 -5.91 23.46
CA ALA A 208 -9.56 -4.58 24.04
C ALA A 208 -9.45 -3.45 22.99
N GLN A 209 -9.00 -3.76 21.76
CA GLN A 209 -8.68 -2.81 20.69
C GLN A 209 -7.77 -1.69 21.23
N ASN A 210 -6.70 -2.08 21.92
CA ASN A 210 -5.77 -1.18 22.57
C ASN A 210 -4.34 -1.69 22.44
N GLY A 211 -3.38 -0.76 22.38
CA GLY A 211 -1.98 -1.15 22.24
C GLY A 211 -1.01 0.01 22.11
N SER A 212 0.12 -0.26 21.47
CA SER A 212 1.22 0.67 21.33
C SER A 212 1.13 1.48 20.04
N PHE A 213 1.19 2.81 20.16
CA PHE A 213 1.18 3.73 19.03
C PHE A 213 2.26 4.79 19.19
N THR A 214 2.84 5.24 18.07
CA THR A 214 3.87 6.27 18.03
C THR A 214 3.29 7.69 18.10
N GLY A 215 1.99 7.84 17.81
CA GLY A 215 1.27 9.11 17.78
C GLY A 215 1.33 9.84 16.44
N ALA A 216 2.10 9.36 15.46
CA ALA A 216 2.23 9.96 14.14
C ALA A 216 2.71 8.93 13.09
N PHE A 217 2.63 9.28 11.80
CA PHE A 217 3.24 8.57 10.69
C PHE A 217 4.59 9.23 10.33
N ALA A 218 5.51 9.22 11.27
CA ALA A 218 6.81 9.86 11.12
C ALA A 218 7.94 9.02 11.71
N ALA A 219 9.07 8.97 11.00
CA ALA A 219 10.31 8.43 11.53
C ALA A 219 10.89 9.44 12.54
N ASN A 220 10.77 9.14 13.82
CA ASN A 220 11.20 10.00 14.89
C ASN A 220 11.55 9.22 16.19
N ASP A 221 11.96 9.95 17.20
CA ASP A 221 12.34 9.36 18.49
C ASP A 221 11.19 8.61 19.17
N ALA A 222 9.94 9.06 19.04
CA ALA A 222 8.79 8.37 19.61
C ALA A 222 8.58 7.00 18.95
N ALA A 223 8.71 6.92 17.61
CA ALA A 223 8.65 5.67 16.89
C ALA A 223 9.80 4.73 17.28
N LYS A 224 11.01 5.27 17.43
CA LYS A 224 12.16 4.50 17.88
C LYS A 224 11.99 3.96 19.30
N GLN A 225 11.49 4.79 20.23
CA GLN A 225 11.22 4.38 21.60
C GLN A 225 10.13 3.31 21.69
N ALA A 226 9.08 3.41 20.86
CA ALA A 226 8.02 2.40 20.82
C ALA A 226 8.56 1.04 20.34
N ALA A 227 9.39 1.02 19.29
CA ALA A 227 10.07 -0.19 18.83
C ALA A 227 11.05 -0.73 19.88
N GLN A 228 11.83 0.14 20.52
CA GLN A 228 12.75 -0.26 21.61
C GLN A 228 12.01 -0.91 22.77
N GLY A 229 10.82 -0.40 23.13
CA GLY A 229 9.99 -0.99 24.18
C GLY A 229 9.53 -2.42 23.87
N LEU A 230 9.37 -2.80 22.61
CA LEU A 230 9.12 -4.17 22.19
C LEU A 230 10.41 -5.02 22.27
N LEU A 231 11.54 -4.48 21.81
CA LEU A 231 12.84 -5.17 21.90
C LEU A 231 13.25 -5.46 23.34
N ASP A 232 13.00 -4.53 24.26
CA ASP A 232 13.27 -4.70 25.69
C ASP A 232 12.44 -5.82 26.34
N GLN A 233 11.29 -6.16 25.75
CA GLN A 233 10.46 -7.32 26.13
C GLN A 233 10.96 -8.63 25.49
N GLY A 234 11.99 -8.53 24.66
CA GLY A 234 12.62 -9.67 24.00
C GLY A 234 11.92 -10.09 22.70
N VAL A 235 11.15 -9.20 22.07
CA VAL A 235 10.55 -9.43 20.75
C VAL A 235 11.63 -9.58 19.70
N ASP A 236 11.55 -10.62 18.86
CA ASP A 236 12.50 -10.87 17.77
C ASP A 236 11.90 -10.69 16.37
N VAL A 237 10.57 -10.55 16.25
CA VAL A 237 9.91 -10.17 15.01
C VAL A 237 8.97 -8.99 15.27
N LEU A 238 9.23 -7.85 14.64
CA LEU A 238 8.45 -6.62 14.78
C LEU A 238 7.58 -6.37 13.55
N LEU A 239 6.35 -5.89 13.76
CA LEU A 239 5.50 -5.32 12.72
C LEU A 239 5.24 -3.83 13.03
N PRO A 240 6.03 -2.89 12.49
CA PRO A 240 5.74 -1.46 12.57
C PRO A 240 4.72 -1.08 11.47
N VAL A 241 3.55 -0.55 11.87
CA VAL A 241 2.44 -0.23 10.96
C VAL A 241 2.25 1.29 10.86
N GLY A 242 2.70 1.90 9.77
CA GLY A 242 2.44 3.32 9.54
C GLY A 242 3.54 4.06 8.76
N GLY A 243 3.58 3.89 7.44
CA GLY A 243 4.51 4.61 6.57
C GLY A 243 5.95 4.50 7.03
N PRO A 244 6.66 5.62 7.24
CA PRO A 244 8.11 5.62 7.49
C PRO A 244 8.53 5.16 8.90
N ILE A 245 7.60 4.80 9.82
CA ILE A 245 7.98 4.38 11.19
C ILE A 245 8.88 3.13 11.20
N TYR A 246 8.88 2.33 10.15
CA TYR A 246 9.77 1.18 10.00
C TYR A 246 11.25 1.56 10.09
N SER A 247 11.64 2.75 9.60
CA SER A 247 13.04 3.17 9.66
C SER A 247 13.51 3.42 11.08
N SER A 248 12.65 3.99 11.93
CA SER A 248 12.91 4.13 13.37
C SER A 248 12.97 2.77 14.08
N ALA A 249 12.14 1.80 13.67
CA ALA A 249 12.21 0.43 14.16
C ALA A 249 13.52 -0.25 13.76
N ALA A 250 13.97 -0.06 12.50
CA ALA A 250 15.26 -0.54 12.03
C ALA A 250 16.45 0.04 12.86
N ASP A 251 16.40 1.33 13.15
CA ASP A 251 17.40 1.99 13.99
C ASP A 251 17.39 1.41 15.41
N ALA A 252 16.23 1.17 15.99
CA ALA A 252 16.13 0.53 17.32
C ALA A 252 16.71 -0.89 17.32
N ILE A 253 16.43 -1.70 16.29
CA ILE A 253 17.00 -3.04 16.13
C ILE A 253 18.53 -2.97 16.07
N ARG A 254 19.09 -2.07 15.24
CA ARG A 254 20.55 -1.91 15.11
C ARG A 254 21.20 -1.44 16.40
N ASP A 255 20.62 -0.45 17.06
CA ASP A 255 21.17 0.09 18.30
C ASP A 255 21.11 -0.91 19.47
N SER A 256 20.09 -1.77 19.50
CA SER A 256 19.96 -2.82 20.50
C SER A 256 21.01 -3.94 20.33
N GLY A 257 21.59 -4.07 19.13
CA GLY A 257 22.47 -5.19 18.77
C GLY A 257 21.76 -6.55 18.74
N SER A 258 20.42 -6.56 18.76
CA SER A 258 19.61 -7.78 18.68
C SER A 258 19.69 -8.38 17.27
N LYS A 259 19.27 -9.64 17.15
CA LYS A 259 19.08 -10.31 15.85
C LYS A 259 17.62 -10.24 15.38
N SER A 260 16.87 -9.29 15.93
CA SER A 260 15.47 -9.12 15.58
C SER A 260 15.31 -8.72 14.12
N VAL A 261 14.19 -9.14 13.55
CA VAL A 261 13.78 -8.82 12.19
C VAL A 261 12.45 -8.07 12.21
N MET A 262 12.04 -7.54 11.06
CA MET A 262 10.73 -6.90 10.95
C MET A 262 9.97 -7.36 9.71
N LEU A 263 8.66 -7.16 9.72
CA LEU A 263 7.82 -7.22 8.54
C LEU A 263 7.60 -5.79 8.02
N GLY A 264 7.63 -5.62 6.69
CA GLY A 264 7.20 -4.39 6.05
C GLY A 264 5.67 -4.35 5.91
N VAL A 265 5.14 -3.16 5.59
CA VAL A 265 3.72 -2.95 5.25
C VAL A 265 3.59 -2.19 3.93
N ASP A 266 2.42 -2.31 3.30
CA ASP A 266 2.03 -1.68 2.03
C ASP A 266 2.84 -2.18 0.83
N SER A 267 4.14 -1.89 0.79
CA SER A 267 5.06 -2.25 -0.29
C SER A 267 6.03 -3.37 0.12
N ASP A 268 6.70 -3.99 -0.85
CA ASP A 268 7.84 -4.89 -0.59
C ASP A 268 9.03 -4.06 -0.06
N LEU A 269 9.06 -3.88 1.26
CA LEU A 269 10.01 -3.00 1.92
C LEU A 269 11.46 -3.40 1.67
N ALA A 270 11.75 -4.68 1.51
CA ALA A 270 13.11 -5.14 1.21
C ALA A 270 13.61 -4.65 -0.16
N LYS A 271 12.69 -4.38 -1.10
CA LYS A 271 12.97 -3.77 -2.41
C LYS A 271 12.87 -2.25 -2.38
N ALA A 272 11.86 -1.71 -1.69
CA ALA A 272 11.59 -0.28 -1.63
C ALA A 272 12.68 0.49 -0.87
N ASP A 273 13.25 -0.09 0.20
CA ASP A 273 14.36 0.50 0.94
C ASP A 273 15.52 -0.49 1.16
N PRO A 274 16.53 -0.45 0.27
CA PRO A 274 17.71 -1.30 0.39
C PRO A 274 18.49 -1.11 1.72
N ASN A 275 18.35 0.04 2.38
CA ASN A 275 19.08 0.32 3.62
C ASN A 275 18.60 -0.52 4.80
N VAL A 276 17.38 -1.05 4.75
CA VAL A 276 16.80 -1.90 5.80
C VAL A 276 16.55 -3.33 5.34
N SER A 277 16.86 -3.64 4.08
CA SER A 277 16.57 -4.95 3.49
C SER A 277 17.18 -6.14 4.24
N ASP A 278 18.23 -5.92 5.00
CA ASP A 278 18.88 -6.92 5.85
C ASP A 278 18.09 -7.26 7.12
N LEU A 279 17.08 -6.46 7.46
CA LEU A 279 16.22 -6.66 8.62
C LEU A 279 14.79 -7.11 8.23
N VAL A 280 14.41 -7.04 6.96
CA VAL A 280 13.05 -7.34 6.51
C VAL A 280 12.91 -8.79 6.13
N LEU A 281 12.08 -9.55 6.89
CA LEU A 281 11.77 -10.96 6.65
C LEU A 281 10.86 -11.12 5.42
N THR A 282 9.77 -10.39 5.39
CA THR A 282 8.80 -10.24 4.29
C THR A 282 8.00 -8.95 4.50
N SER A 283 7.03 -8.66 3.64
CA SER A 283 6.13 -7.52 3.80
C SER A 283 4.68 -7.93 3.60
N ILE A 284 3.78 -7.33 4.38
CA ILE A 284 2.33 -7.42 4.21
C ILE A 284 1.94 -6.39 3.16
N LEU A 285 1.66 -6.86 1.95
CA LEU A 285 1.38 -6.02 0.79
C LEU A 285 -0.04 -5.49 0.81
N LYS A 286 -0.17 -4.23 0.40
CA LYS A 286 -1.41 -3.52 0.13
C LYS A 286 -1.23 -2.82 -1.21
N ARG A 287 -1.89 -3.34 -2.26
CA ARG A 287 -1.63 -2.97 -3.65
C ARG A 287 -2.33 -1.66 -4.02
N ILE A 288 -1.95 -0.60 -3.30
CA ILE A 288 -2.40 0.77 -3.54
C ILE A 288 -2.01 1.22 -4.95
N ASP A 289 -0.80 0.88 -5.39
CA ASP A 289 -0.28 1.12 -6.72
C ASP A 289 -1.24 0.65 -7.82
N THR A 290 -1.72 -0.58 -7.70
CA THR A 290 -2.65 -1.19 -8.65
C THR A 290 -4.04 -0.54 -8.58
N ALA A 291 -4.58 -0.32 -7.37
CA ALA A 291 -5.90 0.27 -7.21
C ALA A 291 -5.97 1.71 -7.74
N VAL A 292 -4.91 2.51 -7.54
CA VAL A 292 -4.79 3.86 -8.09
C VAL A 292 -4.63 3.82 -9.62
N TYR A 293 -3.72 2.99 -10.12
CA TYR A 293 -3.52 2.80 -11.57
C TYR A 293 -4.83 2.46 -12.29
N ASP A 294 -5.58 1.49 -11.77
CA ASP A 294 -6.83 1.04 -12.37
C ASP A 294 -7.90 2.15 -12.35
N SER A 295 -8.01 2.87 -11.21
CA SER A 295 -8.98 3.96 -11.06
C SER A 295 -8.71 5.12 -12.01
N VAL A 296 -7.44 5.55 -12.13
CA VAL A 296 -7.00 6.58 -13.07
C VAL A 296 -7.25 6.13 -14.51
N SER A 297 -6.91 4.88 -14.83
CA SER A 297 -7.09 4.33 -16.18
C SER A 297 -8.55 4.20 -16.58
N GLN A 298 -9.45 3.84 -15.66
CA GLN A 298 -10.89 3.80 -15.88
C GLN A 298 -11.46 5.21 -16.08
N ALA A 299 -11.09 6.15 -15.23
CA ALA A 299 -11.52 7.55 -15.34
C ALA A 299 -11.09 8.18 -16.68
N ALA A 300 -9.86 7.92 -17.10
CA ALA A 300 -9.34 8.41 -18.39
C ALA A 300 -10.13 7.90 -19.60
N LYS A 301 -10.72 6.73 -19.52
CA LYS A 301 -11.55 6.13 -20.57
C LYS A 301 -13.03 6.52 -20.51
N GLY A 302 -13.42 7.29 -19.49
CA GLY A 302 -14.82 7.63 -19.24
C GLY A 302 -15.64 6.50 -18.61
N ASP A 303 -14.99 5.45 -18.11
CA ASP A 303 -15.60 4.26 -17.50
C ASP A 303 -15.50 4.30 -15.96
N PHE A 304 -15.39 5.50 -15.38
CA PHE A 304 -15.24 5.65 -13.94
C PHE A 304 -16.46 5.14 -13.18
N ASP A 305 -16.24 4.17 -12.35
CA ASP A 305 -17.23 3.56 -11.45
C ASP A 305 -16.92 3.93 -10.00
N VAL A 306 -17.91 4.48 -9.30
CA VAL A 306 -17.83 4.90 -7.89
C VAL A 306 -18.04 3.75 -6.89
N THR A 307 -18.33 2.54 -7.39
CA THR A 307 -18.45 1.36 -6.51
C THR A 307 -17.15 1.20 -5.71
N PRO A 308 -17.22 1.06 -4.38
CA PRO A 308 -16.03 0.86 -3.57
C PRO A 308 -15.20 -0.33 -4.06
N TYR A 309 -13.91 -0.11 -4.24
CA TYR A 309 -12.95 -1.19 -4.43
C TYR A 309 -12.57 -1.76 -3.07
N VAL A 310 -12.49 -3.08 -2.96
CA VAL A 310 -11.96 -3.75 -1.77
C VAL A 310 -10.86 -4.72 -2.20
N GLY A 311 -9.62 -4.39 -1.86
CA GLY A 311 -8.47 -5.26 -2.07
C GLY A 311 -8.49 -6.44 -1.10
N THR A 312 -8.40 -7.66 -1.61
CA THR A 312 -8.44 -8.92 -0.86
C THR A 312 -7.33 -9.86 -1.33
N LEU A 313 -7.12 -11.00 -0.65
CA LEU A 313 -6.25 -12.07 -1.15
C LEU A 313 -6.76 -12.70 -2.47
N GLU A 314 -8.08 -12.67 -2.70
CA GLU A 314 -8.71 -13.23 -3.90
C GLU A 314 -8.35 -12.43 -5.16
N ASN A 315 -8.46 -11.10 -5.08
CA ASN A 315 -8.17 -10.20 -6.20
C ASN A 315 -6.72 -9.65 -6.17
N GLU A 316 -5.87 -10.22 -5.32
CA GLU A 316 -4.47 -9.83 -5.15
C GLU A 316 -4.26 -8.36 -4.75
N GLY A 317 -5.31 -7.71 -4.23
CA GLY A 317 -5.26 -6.36 -3.70
C GLY A 317 -4.51 -6.26 -2.36
N VAL A 318 -4.38 -7.40 -1.65
CA VAL A 318 -3.47 -7.57 -0.49
C VAL A 318 -2.74 -8.91 -0.62
N GLY A 319 -1.60 -9.06 0.08
CA GLY A 319 -0.82 -10.30 0.00
C GLY A 319 0.42 -10.27 0.89
N LEU A 320 1.29 -11.26 0.72
CA LEU A 320 2.66 -11.24 1.25
C LEU A 320 3.65 -11.09 0.11
N ALA A 321 4.70 -10.31 0.34
CA ALA A 321 5.88 -10.29 -0.52
C ALA A 321 6.64 -11.63 -0.41
N ASP A 322 7.49 -11.89 -1.38
CA ASP A 322 8.44 -12.98 -1.29
C ASP A 322 9.29 -12.83 -0.02
N PHE A 323 9.54 -13.95 0.64
CA PHE A 323 10.45 -13.94 1.77
C PHE A 323 11.87 -13.60 1.33
N ASN A 324 12.52 -12.78 2.11
CA ASN A 324 13.90 -12.39 1.83
C ASN A 324 14.85 -13.59 1.99
N SER A 325 15.56 -13.91 0.92
CA SER A 325 16.46 -15.07 0.83
C SER A 325 17.64 -15.03 1.80
N LYS A 326 17.86 -13.92 2.49
CA LYS A 326 18.86 -13.82 3.58
C LYS A 326 18.47 -14.60 4.83
N PHE A 327 17.19 -14.92 5.00
CA PHE A 327 16.68 -15.62 6.17
C PHE A 327 16.35 -17.07 5.84
N THR A 328 16.70 -17.96 6.75
CA THR A 328 16.28 -19.37 6.66
C THR A 328 14.89 -19.49 7.25
N LEU A 329 13.95 -19.95 6.44
CA LEU A 329 12.57 -20.16 6.88
C LEU A 329 12.40 -21.55 7.50
N PRO A 330 11.45 -21.69 8.45
CA PRO A 330 11.02 -23.01 8.93
C PRO A 330 10.58 -23.91 7.78
N ALA A 331 10.92 -25.19 7.88
CA ALA A 331 10.56 -26.16 6.84
C ALA A 331 9.03 -26.29 6.71
N GLY A 332 8.51 -26.20 5.48
CA GLY A 332 7.08 -26.29 5.18
C GLY A 332 6.28 -25.01 5.37
N LEU A 333 6.87 -23.93 5.89
CA LEU A 333 6.14 -22.67 6.14
C LEU A 333 5.44 -22.13 4.88
N GLN A 334 6.09 -22.18 3.73
CA GLN A 334 5.49 -21.65 2.49
C GLN A 334 4.26 -22.44 2.05
N ASP A 335 4.29 -23.76 2.20
CA ASP A 335 3.15 -24.63 1.90
C ASP A 335 1.98 -24.38 2.88
N GLU A 336 2.29 -24.15 4.15
CA GLU A 336 1.31 -23.80 5.17
C GLU A 336 0.63 -22.46 4.85
N LEU A 337 1.40 -21.43 4.52
CA LEU A 337 0.89 -20.11 4.13
C LEU A 337 0.04 -20.19 2.84
N SER A 338 0.44 -21.01 1.86
CA SER A 338 -0.36 -21.24 0.66
C SER A 338 -1.71 -21.88 1.01
N THR A 339 -1.70 -22.89 1.89
CA THR A 339 -2.92 -23.55 2.36
C THR A 339 -3.84 -22.58 3.11
N LEU A 340 -3.29 -21.76 4.01
CA LEU A 340 -4.06 -20.74 4.72
C LEU A 340 -4.66 -19.69 3.76
N ARG A 341 -3.88 -19.23 2.77
CA ARG A 341 -4.36 -18.33 1.73
C ARG A 341 -5.55 -18.94 0.96
N GLU A 342 -5.45 -20.20 0.53
CA GLU A 342 -6.54 -20.90 -0.16
C GLU A 342 -7.78 -21.04 0.74
N GLN A 343 -7.61 -21.31 2.02
CA GLN A 343 -8.72 -21.38 2.98
C GLN A 343 -9.41 -20.04 3.19
N ILE A 344 -8.64 -18.94 3.25
CA ILE A 344 -9.20 -17.58 3.36
C ILE A 344 -9.95 -17.21 2.08
N VAL A 345 -9.35 -17.42 0.90
CA VAL A 345 -9.96 -17.12 -0.40
C VAL A 345 -11.24 -17.94 -0.63
N SER A 346 -11.24 -19.21 -0.27
CA SER A 346 -12.44 -20.05 -0.37
C SER A 346 -13.52 -19.76 0.70
N GLY A 347 -13.20 -18.94 1.71
CA GLY A 347 -14.09 -18.65 2.83
C GLY A 347 -14.24 -19.77 3.86
N SER A 348 -13.46 -20.85 3.75
CA SER A 348 -13.44 -21.95 4.74
C SER A 348 -12.75 -21.52 6.04
N LEU A 349 -11.82 -20.57 5.98
CA LEU A 349 -11.24 -19.86 7.10
C LEU A 349 -11.67 -18.38 7.02
N LYS A 350 -12.46 -17.95 7.99
CA LYS A 350 -12.88 -16.55 8.09
C LYS A 350 -11.88 -15.76 8.94
N VAL A 351 -11.31 -14.74 8.36
CA VAL A 351 -10.42 -13.78 9.03
C VAL A 351 -11.10 -12.41 8.96
N THR A 352 -11.35 -11.79 10.10
CA THR A 352 -12.07 -10.50 10.19
C THR A 352 -11.47 -9.63 11.28
N SER A 353 -11.63 -8.32 11.13
CA SER A 353 -11.28 -7.30 12.11
C SER A 353 -12.47 -6.37 12.32
N PRO A 354 -12.64 -5.73 13.48
CA PRO A 354 -13.57 -4.61 13.63
C PRO A 354 -13.32 -3.48 12.61
N SER A 355 -12.09 -3.44 12.06
CA SER A 355 -11.63 -2.45 11.08
C SER A 355 -11.72 -2.96 9.62
N SER A 356 -12.28 -4.15 9.36
CA SER A 356 -12.50 -4.66 7.98
C SER A 356 -13.48 -3.77 7.22
N PRO A 357 -13.26 -3.58 5.90
CA PRO A 357 -14.11 -2.76 5.04
C PRO A 357 -15.55 -3.23 4.92
#